data_7931bab03b716380f13418796e93b047
#
_entry.id   7931bab03b716380f13418796e93b047
#
_cell.length_a   1.000
_cell.length_b   1.000
_cell.length_c   1.000
_cell.angle_alpha   90.00
_cell.angle_beta   90.00
_cell.angle_gamma   90.00
#
_symmetry.space_group_name_H-M   'P 1'
#
loop_
_entity.id
_entity.type
_entity.pdbx_description
1 polymer ?
#
loop_
_entity_poly.entity_id
_entity_poly.type
_entity_poly.pdbx_seq_one_letter_code
_entity_poly.pdbx_strand_id
1 'polypeptide(L)'
;MKILTRADAARFLLEHDHFAILSHRRPDGDTVGTSAALCRGLRLLGKTAHVLVNKEVTPRFAWLHEGLTKPWVEEGDTIVSVDVASPEMLPADFRSLLGKIALRIDHHSSATSFTEQELVDGDSASCAEVVWDVLELMGVKADRALAEAVYVGVSTDTGCFRFSNTTAHTFSVAALCTRAGARIYELNQELFETNTLERLKMQAWIVEHLELLRGGEMAICAIPRAVEEEIGVNEDDMDNISNFPRTVAGVRMAATLRETEDGETKLSVRAVPGCDATAVTVRFGGGGHKGAAGASMKLPLDEAVKAVEAAMSEVN
;
A
#
# COMPACT_ATOMS: atom_id res chain seq x y z
N MET A 1 4.46 12.43 22.54
CA MET A 1 4.05 12.37 21.13
C MET A 1 3.72 13.77 20.64
N LYS A 2 4.29 14.19 19.52
CA LYS A 2 4.07 15.49 18.87
C LYS A 2 3.52 15.24 17.47
N ILE A 3 2.31 15.70 17.20
CA ILE A 3 1.75 15.71 15.85
C ILE A 3 2.36 16.89 15.10
N LEU A 4 2.92 16.60 13.94
CA LEU A 4 3.60 17.58 13.10
C LEU A 4 2.71 18.02 11.93
N THR A 5 2.89 19.27 11.51
CA THR A 5 2.45 19.75 10.19
C THR A 5 3.50 19.34 9.14
N ARG A 6 3.14 19.43 7.84
CA ARG A 6 4.11 19.26 6.74
C ARG A 6 5.32 20.21 6.88
N ALA A 7 5.07 21.45 7.32
CA ALA A 7 6.15 22.44 7.56
C ALA A 7 7.05 22.05 8.74
N ASP A 8 6.51 21.45 9.80
CA ASP A 8 7.31 20.96 10.93
C ASP A 8 8.17 19.76 10.51
N ALA A 9 7.62 18.83 9.73
CA ALA A 9 8.36 17.69 9.19
C ALA A 9 9.48 18.15 8.23
N ALA A 10 9.19 19.12 7.36
CA ALA A 10 10.19 19.73 6.48
C ALA A 10 11.33 20.37 7.29
N ARG A 11 11.01 21.11 8.34
CA ARG A 11 12.01 21.70 9.24
C ARG A 11 12.84 20.61 9.93
N PHE A 12 12.19 19.58 10.48
CA PHE A 12 12.89 18.45 11.08
C PHE A 12 13.90 17.83 10.10
N LEU A 13 13.47 17.54 8.88
CA LEU A 13 14.34 16.96 7.86
C LEU A 13 15.47 17.90 7.42
N LEU A 14 15.25 19.23 7.43
CA LEU A 14 16.31 20.22 7.15
C LEU A 14 17.34 20.30 8.26
N GLU A 15 16.93 20.19 9.52
CA GLU A 15 17.80 20.30 10.70
C GLU A 15 18.64 19.04 10.97
N HIS A 16 18.25 17.87 10.40
CA HIS A 16 18.95 16.60 10.59
C HIS A 16 19.66 16.14 9.31
N ASP A 17 20.52 15.14 9.45
CA ASP A 17 21.24 14.48 8.37
C ASP A 17 21.37 12.98 8.67
N HIS A 18 22.01 12.22 7.76
CA HIS A 18 22.23 10.78 7.90
C HIS A 18 20.92 10.01 8.13
N PHE A 19 20.09 9.92 7.08
CA PHE A 19 18.77 9.30 7.19
C PHE A 19 18.78 7.82 6.82
N ALA A 20 18.23 6.98 7.70
CA ALA A 20 17.84 5.59 7.42
C ALA A 20 16.31 5.51 7.31
N ILE A 21 15.78 5.20 6.12
CA ILE A 21 14.35 5.21 5.83
C ILE A 21 13.80 3.79 5.91
N LEU A 22 12.76 3.59 6.73
CA LEU A 22 12.06 2.34 6.92
C LEU A 22 10.77 2.31 6.11
N SER A 23 10.45 1.14 5.56
CA SER A 23 9.19 0.82 4.90
C SER A 23 8.41 -0.26 5.66
N HIS A 24 7.12 -0.46 5.38
CA HIS A 24 6.34 -1.53 5.98
C HIS A 24 6.64 -2.92 5.36
N ARG A 25 6.20 -3.99 6.04
CA ARG A 25 6.25 -5.36 5.51
C ARG A 25 5.31 -5.48 4.30
N ARG A 26 5.69 -6.33 3.32
CA ARG A 26 4.96 -6.49 2.06
C ARG A 26 4.68 -5.14 1.40
N PRO A 27 5.75 -4.35 1.14
CA PRO A 27 5.61 -2.99 0.68
C PRO A 27 4.99 -2.95 -0.72
N ASP A 28 4.01 -2.09 -0.87
CA ASP A 28 3.34 -1.80 -2.13
C ASP A 28 4.01 -0.64 -2.88
N GLY A 29 3.35 -0.15 -3.93
CA GLY A 29 3.88 0.93 -4.75
C GLY A 29 3.97 2.26 -4.01
N ASP A 30 3.06 2.54 -3.05
CA ASP A 30 3.14 3.78 -2.27
C ASP A 30 4.32 3.74 -1.29
N THR A 31 4.46 2.66 -0.55
CA THR A 31 5.58 2.50 0.40
C THR A 31 6.95 2.57 -0.29
N VAL A 32 7.12 1.84 -1.42
CA VAL A 32 8.40 1.82 -2.15
C VAL A 32 8.65 3.15 -2.83
N GLY A 33 7.62 3.74 -3.47
CA GLY A 33 7.70 5.05 -4.11
C GLY A 33 8.02 6.15 -3.12
N THR A 34 7.34 6.17 -1.98
CA THR A 34 7.52 7.17 -0.92
C THR A 34 8.93 7.11 -0.31
N SER A 35 9.41 5.90 0.04
CA SER A 35 10.75 5.75 0.60
C SER A 35 11.84 6.14 -0.40
N ALA A 36 11.69 5.79 -1.68
CA ALA A 36 12.58 6.22 -2.75
C ALA A 36 12.55 7.73 -2.96
N ALA A 37 11.37 8.34 -3.00
CA ALA A 37 11.20 9.79 -3.18
C ALA A 37 11.83 10.58 -2.04
N LEU A 38 11.58 10.21 -0.78
CA LEU A 38 12.19 10.86 0.38
C LEU A 38 13.71 10.75 0.34
N CYS A 39 14.24 9.55 0.07
CA CYS A 39 15.69 9.32 -0.03
C CYS A 39 16.31 10.19 -1.12
N ARG A 40 15.73 10.21 -2.33
CA ARG A 40 16.23 11.03 -3.46
C ARG A 40 16.14 12.52 -3.16
N GLY A 41 15.01 12.98 -2.59
CA GLY A 41 14.82 14.40 -2.22
C GLY A 41 15.85 14.88 -1.22
N LEU A 42 16.14 14.09 -0.19
CA LEU A 42 17.17 14.38 0.80
C LEU A 42 18.58 14.46 0.15
N ARG A 43 18.89 13.51 -0.75
CA ARG A 43 20.17 13.51 -1.49
C ARG A 43 20.30 14.71 -2.44
N LEU A 44 19.21 15.15 -3.08
CA LEU A 44 19.23 16.37 -3.93
C LEU A 44 19.54 17.64 -3.13
N LEU A 45 19.27 17.66 -1.82
CA LEU A 45 19.68 18.72 -0.89
C LEU A 45 21.09 18.54 -0.34
N GLY A 46 21.84 17.54 -0.81
CA GLY A 46 23.20 17.22 -0.36
C GLY A 46 23.26 16.45 0.97
N LYS A 47 22.15 15.93 1.46
CA LYS A 47 22.08 15.14 2.69
C LYS A 47 22.43 13.67 2.43
N THR A 48 22.91 13.01 3.47
CA THR A 48 23.14 11.56 3.47
C THR A 48 21.83 10.84 3.75
N ALA A 49 21.39 9.98 2.84
CA ALA A 49 20.16 9.22 3.04
C ALA A 49 20.22 7.85 2.35
N HIS A 50 19.61 6.86 2.95
CA HIS A 50 19.43 5.54 2.36
C HIS A 50 18.11 4.90 2.82
N VAL A 51 17.60 3.98 2.02
CA VAL A 51 16.46 3.13 2.37
C VAL A 51 17.00 1.84 2.96
N LEU A 52 16.46 1.35 4.07
CA LEU A 52 16.84 0.05 4.60
C LEU A 52 16.33 -1.07 3.68
N VAL A 53 17.21 -2.05 3.40
CA VAL A 53 16.84 -3.22 2.58
C VAL A 53 15.66 -3.95 3.20
N ASN A 54 14.53 -3.89 2.54
CA ASN A 54 13.37 -4.70 2.85
C ASN A 54 13.29 -5.87 1.87
N LYS A 55 13.47 -7.11 2.38
CA LYS A 55 13.51 -8.32 1.56
C LYS A 55 12.16 -8.69 0.94
N GLU A 56 11.09 -8.04 1.39
CA GLU A 56 9.73 -8.27 0.91
C GLU A 56 9.33 -7.33 -0.26
N VAL A 57 10.24 -6.44 -0.69
CA VAL A 57 10.04 -5.64 -1.92
C VAL A 57 10.02 -6.56 -3.12
N THR A 58 8.92 -6.52 -3.88
CA THR A 58 8.75 -7.37 -5.04
C THR A 58 9.56 -6.86 -6.25
N PRO A 59 9.88 -7.71 -7.22
CA PRO A 59 10.59 -7.32 -8.45
C PRO A 59 9.91 -6.16 -9.19
N ARG A 60 8.59 -6.08 -9.12
CA ARG A 60 7.77 -5.03 -9.74
C ARG A 60 8.18 -3.62 -9.33
N PHE A 61 8.58 -3.43 -8.06
CA PHE A 61 8.92 -2.11 -7.51
C PHE A 61 10.41 -1.96 -7.18
N ALA A 62 11.22 -3.03 -7.25
CA ALA A 62 12.62 -3.04 -6.81
C ALA A 62 13.49 -1.99 -7.52
N TRP A 63 13.19 -1.66 -8.78
CA TRP A 63 13.91 -0.66 -9.56
C TRP A 63 13.86 0.76 -8.96
N LEU A 64 12.79 1.09 -8.21
CA LEU A 64 12.68 2.37 -7.51
C LEU A 64 13.79 2.55 -6.45
N HIS A 65 14.22 1.46 -5.85
CA HIS A 65 15.25 1.44 -4.81
C HIS A 65 16.69 1.28 -5.35
N GLU A 66 16.88 1.21 -6.68
CA GLU A 66 18.21 1.03 -7.25
C GLU A 66 19.18 2.13 -6.82
N GLY A 67 20.32 1.75 -6.24
CA GLY A 67 21.34 2.66 -5.72
C GLY A 67 20.94 3.44 -4.45
N LEU A 68 19.79 3.13 -3.83
CA LEU A 68 19.31 3.82 -2.63
C LEU A 68 19.47 3.02 -1.34
N THR A 69 19.65 1.71 -1.41
CA THR A 69 19.55 0.83 -0.24
C THR A 69 20.84 0.57 0.49
N LYS A 70 20.75 0.40 1.83
CA LYS A 70 21.76 -0.21 2.69
C LYS A 70 21.10 -1.27 3.59
N PRO A 71 21.83 -2.36 3.94
CA PRO A 71 21.25 -3.45 4.74
C PRO A 71 21.22 -3.20 6.25
N TRP A 72 21.80 -2.11 6.73
CA TRP A 72 21.87 -1.77 8.16
C TRP A 72 21.69 -0.27 8.40
N VAL A 73 21.35 0.08 9.64
CA VAL A 73 21.40 1.44 10.17
C VAL A 73 22.83 1.74 10.62
N GLU A 74 23.38 2.87 10.21
CA GLU A 74 24.71 3.32 10.65
C GLU A 74 24.62 4.06 11.99
N GLU A 75 25.72 4.12 12.71
CA GLU A 75 25.78 4.88 13.95
C GLU A 75 25.58 6.37 13.66
N GLY A 76 24.60 6.99 14.35
CA GLY A 76 24.26 8.40 14.13
C GLY A 76 23.16 8.62 13.08
N ASP A 77 22.62 7.55 12.46
CA ASP A 77 21.50 7.70 11.54
C ASP A 77 20.23 8.20 12.25
N THR A 78 19.57 9.15 11.60
CA THR A 78 18.22 9.59 11.92
C THR A 78 17.22 8.64 11.25
N ILE A 79 16.51 7.83 12.05
CA ILE A 79 15.60 6.82 11.51
C ILE A 79 14.23 7.46 11.22
N VAL A 80 13.76 7.34 9.99
CA VAL A 80 12.45 7.81 9.54
C VAL A 80 11.64 6.64 8.99
N SER A 81 10.39 6.48 9.45
CA SER A 81 9.47 5.51 8.84
C SER A 81 8.49 6.24 7.91
N VAL A 82 8.20 5.61 6.76
CA VAL A 82 7.21 6.11 5.80
C VAL A 82 6.16 5.03 5.55
N ASP A 83 4.90 5.47 5.49
CA ASP A 83 3.76 4.62 5.13
C ASP A 83 3.59 3.41 6.06
N VAL A 84 3.76 3.61 7.36
CA VAL A 84 3.64 2.57 8.39
C VAL A 84 2.51 2.92 9.34
N ALA A 85 1.34 2.32 9.18
CA ALA A 85 0.16 2.64 9.99
C ALA A 85 0.26 2.16 11.45
N SER A 86 0.99 1.09 11.72
CA SER A 86 1.16 0.55 13.06
C SER A 86 2.49 -0.19 13.22
N PRO A 87 2.96 -0.42 14.48
CA PRO A 87 4.18 -1.17 14.75
C PRO A 87 4.19 -2.59 14.16
N GLU A 88 3.01 -3.22 14.06
CA GLU A 88 2.84 -4.58 13.55
C GLU A 88 3.14 -4.66 12.03
N MET A 89 3.04 -3.52 11.34
CA MET A 89 3.38 -3.43 9.92
C MET A 89 4.89 -3.36 9.66
N LEU A 90 5.72 -3.14 10.68
CA LEU A 90 7.16 -3.20 10.49
C LEU A 90 7.61 -4.64 10.17
N PRO A 91 8.53 -4.83 9.19
CA PRO A 91 9.21 -6.09 8.98
C PRO A 91 9.84 -6.62 10.26
N ALA A 92 9.90 -7.94 10.41
CA ALA A 92 10.46 -8.57 11.62
C ALA A 92 11.88 -8.05 11.94
N ASP A 93 12.71 -7.88 10.90
CA ASP A 93 14.09 -7.39 11.00
C ASP A 93 14.17 -5.94 11.53
N PHE A 94 13.09 -5.13 11.38
CA PHE A 94 13.06 -3.72 11.78
C PHE A 94 12.40 -3.47 13.15
N ARG A 95 11.76 -4.47 13.75
CA ARG A 95 11.06 -4.31 15.04
C ARG A 95 11.97 -3.83 16.17
N SER A 96 13.25 -4.20 16.14
CA SER A 96 14.26 -3.73 17.11
C SER A 96 14.55 -2.23 17.00
N LEU A 97 14.14 -1.58 15.93
CA LEU A 97 14.32 -0.15 15.68
C LEU A 97 13.12 0.70 16.14
N LEU A 98 12.01 0.08 16.56
CA LEU A 98 10.76 0.76 16.90
C LEU A 98 10.96 1.97 17.84
N GLY A 99 11.68 1.80 18.94
CA GLY A 99 11.95 2.86 19.92
C GLY A 99 13.03 3.87 19.48
N LYS A 100 13.57 3.76 18.26
CA LYS A 100 14.62 4.63 17.71
C LYS A 100 14.12 5.45 16.52
N ILE A 101 12.87 5.25 16.09
CA ILE A 101 12.28 5.99 14.97
C ILE A 101 12.04 7.43 15.44
N ALA A 102 12.77 8.37 14.84
CA ALA A 102 12.72 9.78 15.20
C ALA A 102 11.54 10.53 14.56
N LEU A 103 11.13 10.11 13.36
CA LEU A 103 10.02 10.70 12.63
C LEU A 103 9.25 9.61 11.89
N ARG A 104 7.92 9.71 11.93
CA ARG A 104 7.01 8.96 11.08
C ARG A 104 6.28 9.89 10.13
N ILE A 105 6.20 9.51 8.85
CA ILE A 105 5.35 10.16 7.84
C ILE A 105 4.40 9.12 7.28
N ASP A 106 3.09 9.40 7.34
CA ASP A 106 2.05 8.43 7.00
C ASP A 106 0.75 9.13 6.57
N HIS A 107 -0.14 8.39 5.89
CA HIS A 107 -1.44 8.89 5.45
C HIS A 107 -2.62 8.02 5.92
N HIS A 108 -2.39 6.95 6.65
CA HIS A 108 -3.46 6.08 7.09
C HIS A 108 -4.32 6.72 8.18
N SER A 109 -5.62 6.90 7.93
CA SER A 109 -6.58 7.44 8.92
C SER A 109 -6.77 6.53 10.15
N SER A 110 -6.47 5.23 10.02
CA SER A 110 -6.53 4.23 11.10
C SER A 110 -5.20 4.05 11.84
N ALA A 111 -4.23 4.92 11.57
CA ALA A 111 -2.88 4.83 12.13
C ALA A 111 -2.86 4.88 13.66
N THR A 112 -2.08 3.99 14.28
CA THR A 112 -1.81 4.01 15.72
C THR A 112 -0.46 4.66 16.00
N SER A 113 -0.40 5.50 17.01
CA SER A 113 0.81 6.23 17.35
C SER A 113 1.89 5.31 17.94
N PHE A 114 3.14 5.43 17.47
CA PHE A 114 4.26 4.63 17.96
C PHE A 114 5.62 5.35 17.95
N THR A 115 5.64 6.63 17.56
CA THR A 115 6.86 7.45 17.57
C THR A 115 6.65 8.74 18.37
N GLU A 116 7.73 9.45 18.68
CA GLU A 116 7.62 10.73 19.40
C GLU A 116 7.16 11.86 18.48
N GLN A 117 7.51 11.82 17.20
CA GLN A 117 7.16 12.82 16.20
C GLN A 117 6.49 12.15 15.00
N GLU A 118 5.28 12.61 14.67
CA GLU A 118 4.46 12.02 13.62
C GLU A 118 3.80 13.08 12.74
N LEU A 119 3.99 12.94 11.43
CA LEU A 119 3.17 13.57 10.42
C LEU A 119 2.24 12.49 9.86
N VAL A 120 0.97 12.52 10.24
CA VAL A 120 -0.06 11.61 9.73
C VAL A 120 -1.17 12.45 9.14
N ASP A 121 -1.45 12.26 7.86
CA ASP A 121 -2.48 13.01 7.13
C ASP A 121 -3.45 12.05 6.43
N GLY A 122 -4.49 11.65 7.15
CA GLY A 122 -5.52 10.73 6.67
C GLY A 122 -6.42 11.25 5.54
N ASP A 123 -6.31 12.52 5.17
CA ASP A 123 -7.03 13.13 4.05
C ASP A 123 -6.21 13.07 2.74
N SER A 124 -4.91 12.80 2.83
CA SER A 124 -4.05 12.60 1.66
C SER A 124 -4.30 11.25 0.99
N ALA A 125 -4.27 11.24 -0.33
CA ALA A 125 -4.55 10.04 -1.12
C ALA A 125 -3.46 8.96 -0.99
N SER A 126 -2.22 9.35 -0.68
CA SER A 126 -1.06 8.47 -0.52
C SER A 126 0.00 9.12 0.38
N CYS A 127 0.89 8.33 0.92
CA CYS A 127 2.06 8.82 1.65
C CYS A 127 3.03 9.55 0.71
N ALA A 128 3.12 9.13 -0.56
CA ALA A 128 3.93 9.80 -1.58
C ALA A 128 3.48 11.24 -1.84
N GLU A 129 2.17 11.53 -1.77
CA GLU A 129 1.62 12.87 -1.86
C GLU A 129 2.05 13.74 -0.68
N VAL A 130 2.02 13.20 0.53
CA VAL A 130 2.49 13.89 1.75
C VAL A 130 3.99 14.20 1.66
N VAL A 131 4.79 13.24 1.23
CA VAL A 131 6.24 13.40 1.08
C VAL A 131 6.57 14.40 -0.04
N TRP A 132 5.81 14.41 -1.15
CA TRP A 132 5.97 15.43 -2.19
C TRP A 132 5.86 16.84 -1.61
N ASP A 133 4.79 17.11 -0.86
CA ASP A 133 4.56 18.43 -0.25
C ASP A 133 5.65 18.82 0.74
N VAL A 134 6.13 17.87 1.54
CA VAL A 134 7.24 18.09 2.47
C VAL A 134 8.52 18.48 1.70
N LEU A 135 8.83 17.76 0.62
CA LEU A 135 10.00 18.04 -0.22
C LEU A 135 9.90 19.40 -0.95
N GLU A 136 8.69 19.77 -1.41
CA GLU A 136 8.47 21.11 -1.98
C GLU A 136 8.74 22.21 -0.93
N LEU A 137 8.24 22.05 0.31
CA LEU A 137 8.50 22.98 1.41
C LEU A 137 10.00 23.07 1.77
N MET A 138 10.76 22.00 1.57
CA MET A 138 12.21 21.99 1.74
C MET A 138 12.96 22.65 0.56
N GLY A 139 12.26 23.03 -0.52
CA GLY A 139 12.84 23.64 -1.70
C GLY A 139 13.51 22.66 -2.66
N VAL A 140 13.19 21.37 -2.57
CA VAL A 140 13.70 20.33 -3.47
C VAL A 140 13.25 20.62 -4.90
N LYS A 141 14.18 20.55 -5.85
CA LYS A 141 13.89 20.56 -7.27
C LYS A 141 13.84 19.12 -7.77
N ALA A 142 12.64 18.59 -7.88
CA ALA A 142 12.44 17.20 -8.28
C ALA A 142 13.07 16.93 -9.66
N ASP A 143 13.90 15.91 -9.74
CA ASP A 143 14.32 15.30 -11.00
C ASP A 143 13.31 14.23 -11.44
N ARG A 144 13.52 13.66 -12.62
CA ARG A 144 12.66 12.61 -13.15
C ARG A 144 12.55 11.40 -12.22
N ALA A 145 13.67 10.97 -11.63
CA ALA A 145 13.67 9.75 -10.83
C ALA A 145 12.87 9.92 -9.52
N LEU A 146 12.95 11.10 -8.88
CA LEU A 146 12.10 11.43 -7.75
C LEU A 146 10.62 11.52 -8.16
N ALA A 147 10.34 12.21 -9.29
CA ALA A 147 8.98 12.38 -9.79
C ALA A 147 8.33 11.04 -10.18
N GLU A 148 9.06 10.11 -10.79
CA GLU A 148 8.59 8.75 -11.08
C GLU A 148 8.27 7.98 -9.80
N ALA A 149 9.11 8.08 -8.77
CA ALA A 149 8.88 7.44 -7.48
C ALA A 149 7.60 7.96 -6.79
N VAL A 150 7.39 9.27 -6.76
CA VAL A 150 6.14 9.86 -6.25
C VAL A 150 4.94 9.44 -7.09
N TYR A 151 5.06 9.48 -8.43
CA TYR A 151 3.95 9.10 -9.32
C TYR A 151 3.54 7.64 -9.12
N VAL A 152 4.50 6.73 -8.94
CA VAL A 152 4.20 5.32 -8.62
C VAL A 152 3.39 5.23 -7.34
N GLY A 153 3.82 5.88 -6.25
CA GLY A 153 3.07 5.86 -5.00
C GLY A 153 1.65 6.40 -5.16
N VAL A 154 1.52 7.60 -5.70
CA VAL A 154 0.21 8.24 -5.92
C VAL A 154 -0.70 7.39 -6.81
N SER A 155 -0.18 6.87 -7.93
CA SER A 155 -1.00 6.12 -8.89
C SER A 155 -1.41 4.75 -8.39
N THR A 156 -0.54 4.05 -7.64
CA THR A 156 -0.89 2.72 -7.09
C THR A 156 -1.95 2.83 -6.00
N ASP A 157 -1.82 3.80 -5.09
CA ASP A 157 -2.75 3.95 -3.96
C ASP A 157 -4.10 4.52 -4.36
N THR A 158 -4.15 5.23 -5.47
CA THR A 158 -5.40 5.72 -6.07
C THR A 158 -5.98 4.78 -7.14
N GLY A 159 -5.35 3.62 -7.37
CA GLY A 159 -5.74 2.70 -8.43
C GLY A 159 -5.77 3.36 -9.80
N CYS A 160 -4.72 4.11 -10.12
CA CYS A 160 -4.61 4.96 -11.29
C CYS A 160 -5.73 6.02 -11.34
N PHE A 161 -5.87 6.78 -10.25
CA PHE A 161 -6.83 7.88 -10.07
C PHE A 161 -8.31 7.49 -10.17
N ARG A 162 -8.65 6.20 -9.94
CA ARG A 162 -10.03 5.68 -10.01
C ARG A 162 -10.70 5.53 -8.67
N PHE A 163 -9.93 5.52 -7.57
CA PHE A 163 -10.47 5.30 -6.24
C PHE A 163 -10.98 6.60 -5.62
N SER A 164 -11.84 6.47 -4.60
CA SER A 164 -12.50 7.59 -3.96
C SER A 164 -11.60 8.49 -3.11
N ASN A 165 -10.37 8.06 -2.82
CA ASN A 165 -9.35 8.87 -2.17
C ASN A 165 -8.68 9.87 -3.13
N THR A 166 -8.88 9.75 -4.43
CA THR A 166 -8.34 10.69 -5.43
C THR A 166 -8.95 12.09 -5.26
N THR A 167 -8.11 13.09 -5.08
CA THR A 167 -8.50 14.49 -4.85
C THR A 167 -7.98 15.41 -5.96
N ALA A 168 -8.38 16.69 -5.94
CA ALA A 168 -7.81 17.70 -6.83
C ALA A 168 -6.30 17.90 -6.58
N HIS A 169 -5.85 17.75 -5.32
CA HIS A 169 -4.43 17.81 -4.97
C HIS A 169 -3.66 16.65 -5.56
N THR A 170 -4.20 15.44 -5.51
CA THR A 170 -3.64 14.25 -6.15
C THR A 170 -3.35 14.46 -7.64
N PHE A 171 -4.30 15.06 -8.38
CA PHE A 171 -4.06 15.42 -9.78
C PHE A 171 -3.02 16.53 -9.95
N SER A 172 -2.95 17.47 -9.01
CA SER A 172 -1.92 18.51 -9.02
C SER A 172 -0.52 17.93 -8.84
N VAL A 173 -0.34 17.00 -7.90
CA VAL A 173 0.93 16.29 -7.69
C VAL A 173 1.31 15.48 -8.94
N ALA A 174 0.37 14.75 -9.54
CA ALA A 174 0.62 14.01 -10.79
C ALA A 174 1.03 14.93 -11.95
N ALA A 175 0.40 16.11 -12.06
CA ALA A 175 0.77 17.11 -13.07
C ALA A 175 2.18 17.67 -12.82
N LEU A 176 2.58 17.86 -11.55
CA LEU A 176 3.92 18.29 -11.18
C LEU A 176 4.97 17.21 -11.47
N CYS A 177 4.66 15.94 -11.18
CA CYS A 177 5.51 14.80 -11.57
C CYS A 177 5.72 14.75 -13.09
N THR A 178 4.64 14.93 -13.87
CA THR A 178 4.72 15.00 -15.35
C THR A 178 5.62 16.14 -15.80
N ARG A 179 5.49 17.32 -15.18
CA ARG A 179 6.30 18.50 -15.48
C ARG A 179 7.78 18.28 -15.13
N ALA A 180 8.08 17.51 -14.09
CA ALA A 180 9.44 17.11 -13.71
C ALA A 180 10.01 16.00 -14.61
N GLY A 181 9.23 15.50 -15.59
CA GLY A 181 9.67 14.56 -16.62
C GLY A 181 9.40 13.10 -16.31
N ALA A 182 8.51 12.78 -15.38
CA ALA A 182 8.07 11.40 -15.13
C ALA A 182 7.42 10.81 -16.39
N ARG A 183 7.78 9.57 -16.72
CA ARG A 183 7.30 8.84 -17.91
C ARG A 183 5.96 8.15 -17.62
N ILE A 184 4.91 8.98 -17.58
CA ILE A 184 3.57 8.56 -17.13
C ILE A 184 3.02 7.40 -17.95
N TYR A 185 3.20 7.43 -19.28
CA TYR A 185 2.70 6.39 -20.16
C TYR A 185 3.36 5.03 -19.84
N GLU A 186 4.68 5.00 -19.78
CA GLU A 186 5.43 3.79 -19.52
C GLU A 186 5.14 3.22 -18.12
N LEU A 187 5.03 4.11 -17.12
CA LEU A 187 4.69 3.71 -15.75
C LEU A 187 3.28 3.12 -15.69
N ASN A 188 2.29 3.76 -16.32
CA ASN A 188 0.92 3.25 -16.35
C ASN A 188 0.82 1.92 -17.11
N GLN A 189 1.51 1.81 -18.25
CA GLN A 189 1.54 0.59 -19.02
C GLN A 189 2.08 -0.57 -18.17
N GLU A 190 3.21 -0.36 -17.47
CA GLU A 190 3.81 -1.40 -16.64
C GLU A 190 2.96 -1.74 -15.42
N LEU A 191 2.45 -0.71 -14.72
CA LEU A 191 1.74 -0.91 -13.45
C LEU A 191 0.29 -1.40 -13.60
N PHE A 192 -0.40 -1.04 -14.69
CA PHE A 192 -1.85 -1.25 -14.79
C PHE A 192 -2.32 -1.94 -16.05
N GLU A 193 -1.52 -1.97 -17.11
CA GLU A 193 -1.92 -2.53 -18.40
C GLU A 193 -1.16 -3.79 -18.78
N THR A 194 0.06 -4.00 -18.22
CA THR A 194 0.85 -5.21 -18.45
C THR A 194 0.47 -6.27 -17.42
N ASN A 195 0.01 -7.42 -17.90
CA ASN A 195 -0.34 -8.56 -17.08
C ASN A 195 0.40 -9.80 -17.57
N THR A 196 0.79 -10.68 -16.66
CA THR A 196 1.25 -12.02 -17.00
C THR A 196 0.08 -12.84 -17.53
N LEU A 197 0.36 -13.90 -18.29
CA LEU A 197 -0.68 -14.83 -18.74
C LEU A 197 -1.31 -15.55 -17.54
N GLU A 198 -0.53 -15.84 -16.53
CA GLU A 198 -0.93 -16.48 -15.28
C GLU A 198 -1.93 -15.61 -14.52
N ARG A 199 -1.70 -14.32 -14.41
CA ARG A 199 -2.66 -13.37 -13.82
C ARG A 199 -3.98 -13.34 -14.60
N LEU A 200 -3.94 -13.31 -15.93
CA LEU A 200 -5.15 -13.32 -16.77
C LEU A 200 -5.92 -14.64 -16.63
N LYS A 201 -5.22 -15.79 -16.55
CA LYS A 201 -5.85 -17.09 -16.25
C LYS A 201 -6.52 -17.10 -14.88
N MET A 202 -5.88 -16.54 -13.85
CA MET A 202 -6.47 -16.42 -12.52
C MET A 202 -7.71 -15.53 -12.53
N GLN A 203 -7.69 -14.40 -13.26
CA GLN A 203 -8.90 -13.58 -13.42
C GLN A 203 -10.02 -14.30 -14.12
N ALA A 204 -9.72 -15.09 -15.17
CA ALA A 204 -10.72 -15.93 -15.85
C ALA A 204 -11.29 -16.98 -14.89
N TRP A 205 -10.44 -17.65 -14.12
CA TRP A 205 -10.86 -18.61 -13.12
C TRP A 205 -11.80 -17.98 -12.06
N ILE A 206 -11.47 -16.77 -11.58
CA ILE A 206 -12.31 -16.03 -10.63
C ILE A 206 -13.69 -15.75 -11.24
N VAL A 207 -13.76 -15.34 -12.51
CA VAL A 207 -15.06 -15.09 -13.19
C VAL A 207 -15.91 -16.34 -13.23
N GLU A 208 -15.31 -17.49 -13.50
CA GLU A 208 -16.00 -18.79 -13.61
C GLU A 208 -16.48 -19.32 -12.23
N HIS A 209 -15.81 -18.92 -11.14
CA HIS A 209 -16.08 -19.43 -9.79
C HIS A 209 -16.63 -18.34 -8.84
N LEU A 210 -16.99 -17.18 -9.37
CA LEU A 210 -17.56 -16.10 -8.59
C LEU A 210 -19.01 -16.39 -8.25
N GLU A 211 -19.33 -16.39 -6.96
CA GLU A 211 -20.70 -16.52 -6.49
C GLU A 211 -21.31 -15.16 -6.20
N LEU A 212 -22.49 -14.90 -6.79
CA LEU A 212 -23.24 -13.68 -6.55
C LEU A 212 -24.30 -13.91 -5.47
N LEU A 213 -24.29 -13.05 -4.47
CA LEU A 213 -25.18 -13.10 -3.32
C LEU A 213 -26.10 -11.88 -3.31
N ARG A 214 -27.23 -11.98 -2.59
CA ARG A 214 -28.20 -10.86 -2.39
C ARG A 214 -28.64 -10.22 -3.71
N GLY A 215 -28.99 -11.05 -4.69
CA GLY A 215 -29.47 -10.56 -5.99
C GLY A 215 -28.40 -9.87 -6.84
N GLY A 216 -27.12 -10.12 -6.58
CA GLY A 216 -26.00 -9.55 -7.31
C GLY A 216 -25.35 -8.32 -6.66
N GLU A 217 -25.82 -7.91 -5.46
CA GLU A 217 -25.22 -6.79 -4.74
C GLU A 217 -23.92 -7.18 -4.01
N MET A 218 -23.71 -8.46 -3.77
CA MET A 218 -22.51 -8.99 -3.13
C MET A 218 -21.91 -10.11 -3.95
N ALA A 219 -20.59 -10.27 -3.86
CA ALA A 219 -19.85 -11.34 -4.53
C ALA A 219 -18.88 -12.01 -3.55
N ILE A 220 -18.71 -13.30 -3.69
CA ILE A 220 -17.68 -14.07 -2.96
C ILE A 220 -16.92 -14.95 -3.92
N CYS A 221 -15.61 -15.06 -3.73
CA CYS A 221 -14.75 -15.97 -4.47
C CYS A 221 -13.76 -16.62 -3.50
N ALA A 222 -13.71 -17.94 -3.49
CA ALA A 222 -12.78 -18.72 -2.70
C ALA A 222 -11.73 -19.33 -3.62
N ILE A 223 -10.46 -19.05 -3.39
CA ILE A 223 -9.33 -19.48 -4.22
C ILE A 223 -8.53 -20.52 -3.43
N PRO A 224 -8.67 -21.83 -3.76
CA PRO A 224 -7.82 -22.87 -3.19
C PRO A 224 -6.37 -22.70 -3.61
N ARG A 225 -5.44 -23.01 -2.72
CA ARG A 225 -4.01 -22.95 -3.03
C ARG A 225 -3.62 -23.82 -4.23
N ALA A 226 -4.24 -24.99 -4.37
CA ALA A 226 -4.02 -25.89 -5.51
C ALA A 226 -4.27 -25.19 -6.87
N VAL A 227 -5.22 -24.26 -6.93
CA VAL A 227 -5.52 -23.49 -8.16
C VAL A 227 -4.40 -22.46 -8.43
N GLU A 228 -3.90 -21.79 -7.41
CA GLU A 228 -2.77 -20.89 -7.56
C GLU A 228 -1.53 -21.64 -8.06
N GLU A 229 -1.26 -22.82 -7.53
CA GLU A 229 -0.16 -23.69 -7.94
C GLU A 229 -0.35 -24.25 -9.37
N GLU A 230 -1.56 -24.67 -9.74
CA GLU A 230 -1.89 -25.18 -11.09
C GLU A 230 -1.73 -24.12 -12.17
N ILE A 231 -2.19 -22.88 -11.89
CA ILE A 231 -2.06 -21.75 -12.81
C ILE A 231 -0.61 -21.26 -12.86
N GLY A 232 0.14 -21.39 -11.76
CA GLY A 232 1.51 -20.96 -11.62
C GLY A 232 1.66 -19.48 -11.31
N VAL A 233 0.68 -18.86 -10.60
CA VAL A 233 0.73 -17.47 -10.19
C VAL A 233 1.77 -17.25 -9.07
N ASN A 234 2.39 -16.10 -9.07
CA ASN A 234 3.24 -15.61 -7.99
C ASN A 234 2.52 -14.52 -7.17
N GLU A 235 3.14 -13.97 -6.13
CA GLU A 235 2.53 -12.93 -5.29
C GLU A 235 2.27 -11.61 -6.05
N ASP A 236 3.10 -11.25 -7.05
CA ASP A 236 2.86 -10.08 -7.90
C ASP A 236 1.62 -10.25 -8.77
N ASP A 237 1.38 -11.48 -9.29
CA ASP A 237 0.18 -11.80 -10.05
C ASP A 237 -1.09 -11.69 -9.20
N MET A 238 -0.98 -11.95 -7.90
CA MET A 238 -2.08 -11.88 -6.94
C MET A 238 -2.28 -10.49 -6.33
N ASP A 239 -1.36 -9.54 -6.61
CA ASP A 239 -1.52 -8.18 -6.12
C ASP A 239 -2.83 -7.57 -6.63
N ASN A 240 -3.59 -6.96 -5.72
CA ASN A 240 -4.89 -6.34 -6.00
C ASN A 240 -5.94 -7.23 -6.68
N ILE A 241 -5.73 -8.56 -6.77
CA ILE A 241 -6.70 -9.49 -7.36
C ILE A 241 -8.07 -9.42 -6.69
N SER A 242 -8.11 -9.12 -5.40
CA SER A 242 -9.33 -8.95 -4.60
C SER A 242 -10.21 -7.76 -5.03
N ASN A 243 -9.67 -6.83 -5.82
CA ASN A 243 -10.46 -5.74 -6.39
C ASN A 243 -11.31 -6.21 -7.59
N PHE A 244 -10.93 -7.31 -8.23
CA PHE A 244 -11.53 -7.77 -9.48
C PHE A 244 -13.01 -8.18 -9.32
N PRO A 245 -13.43 -9.00 -8.32
CA PRO A 245 -14.84 -9.36 -8.14
C PRO A 245 -15.77 -8.15 -7.96
N ARG A 246 -15.28 -7.07 -7.32
CA ARG A 246 -16.06 -5.84 -7.14
C ARG A 246 -16.32 -5.08 -8.46
N THR A 247 -15.62 -5.40 -9.54
CA THR A 247 -15.82 -4.73 -10.85
C THR A 247 -17.05 -5.25 -11.58
N VAL A 248 -17.68 -6.33 -11.13
CA VAL A 248 -18.92 -6.84 -11.69
C VAL A 248 -20.06 -5.84 -11.47
N ALA A 249 -20.79 -5.54 -12.51
CA ALA A 249 -21.90 -4.58 -12.45
C ALA A 249 -22.95 -4.97 -11.40
N GLY A 250 -23.30 -4.03 -10.53
CA GLY A 250 -24.25 -4.27 -9.42
C GLY A 250 -23.58 -4.70 -8.11
N VAL A 251 -22.36 -5.22 -8.13
CA VAL A 251 -21.67 -5.63 -6.91
C VAL A 251 -21.21 -4.43 -6.11
N ARG A 252 -21.69 -4.33 -4.87
CA ARG A 252 -21.37 -3.27 -3.93
C ARG A 252 -20.31 -3.68 -2.92
N MET A 253 -20.23 -4.98 -2.60
CA MET A 253 -19.23 -5.56 -1.71
C MET A 253 -18.77 -6.91 -2.25
N ALA A 254 -17.47 -7.16 -2.24
CA ALA A 254 -16.90 -8.43 -2.66
C ALA A 254 -15.91 -8.96 -1.63
N ALA A 255 -15.98 -10.24 -1.34
CA ALA A 255 -15.03 -10.98 -0.52
C ALA A 255 -14.21 -11.94 -1.39
N THR A 256 -12.89 -11.90 -1.24
CA THR A 256 -11.97 -12.87 -1.82
C THR A 256 -11.28 -13.61 -0.69
N LEU A 257 -11.40 -14.92 -0.68
CA LEU A 257 -10.76 -15.81 0.29
C LEU A 257 -9.65 -16.59 -0.42
N ARG A 258 -8.46 -16.60 0.14
CA ARG A 258 -7.31 -17.36 -0.38
C ARG A 258 -6.82 -18.32 0.68
N GLU A 259 -6.63 -19.57 0.31
CA GLU A 259 -5.98 -20.55 1.17
C GLU A 259 -4.48 -20.26 1.26
N THR A 260 -3.90 -20.29 2.48
CA THR A 260 -2.48 -20.09 2.73
C THR A 260 -1.74 -21.44 2.83
N GLU A 261 -0.39 -21.39 2.84
CA GLU A 261 0.46 -22.57 3.01
C GLU A 261 0.16 -23.37 4.28
N ASP A 262 -0.22 -22.67 5.35
CA ASP A 262 -0.51 -23.27 6.65
C ASP A 262 -1.95 -23.86 6.72
N GLY A 263 -2.71 -23.82 5.61
CA GLY A 263 -4.11 -24.26 5.56
C GLY A 263 -5.08 -23.29 6.26
N GLU A 264 -4.63 -22.08 6.58
CA GLU A 264 -5.46 -20.97 7.04
C GLU A 264 -6.06 -20.22 5.83
N THR A 265 -6.96 -19.29 6.08
CA THR A 265 -7.59 -18.50 5.03
C THR A 265 -7.30 -17.00 5.20
N LYS A 266 -6.80 -16.36 4.14
CA LYS A 266 -6.69 -14.92 4.04
C LYS A 266 -7.95 -14.34 3.41
N LEU A 267 -8.67 -13.51 4.18
CA LEU A 267 -9.85 -12.78 3.72
C LEU A 267 -9.47 -11.37 3.27
N SER A 268 -9.95 -10.98 2.11
CA SER A 268 -9.91 -9.61 1.60
C SER A 268 -11.31 -9.16 1.21
N VAL A 269 -11.79 -8.06 1.77
CA VAL A 269 -13.09 -7.47 1.43
C VAL A 269 -12.90 -6.12 0.76
N ARG A 270 -13.64 -5.87 -0.30
CA ARG A 270 -13.68 -4.62 -1.04
C ARG A 270 -15.10 -4.12 -1.14
N ALA A 271 -15.30 -2.81 -0.92
CA ALA A 271 -16.63 -2.21 -0.92
C ALA A 271 -16.65 -0.86 -1.66
N VAL A 272 -17.81 -0.53 -2.24
CA VAL A 272 -18.05 0.79 -2.84
C VAL A 272 -18.41 1.81 -1.75
N PRO A 273 -18.32 3.13 -2.01
CA PRO A 273 -18.82 4.15 -1.10
C PRO A 273 -20.26 3.89 -0.65
N GLY A 274 -20.50 4.01 0.65
CA GLY A 274 -21.79 3.68 1.27
C GLY A 274 -21.89 2.26 1.83
N CYS A 275 -20.88 1.41 1.59
CA CYS A 275 -20.69 0.12 2.25
C CYS A 275 -19.44 0.16 3.13
N ASP A 276 -19.33 -0.79 4.07
CA ASP A 276 -18.22 -0.84 5.03
C ASP A 276 -17.61 -2.26 5.06
N ALA A 277 -16.45 -2.43 4.40
CA ALA A 277 -15.71 -3.68 4.38
C ALA A 277 -15.24 -4.12 5.77
N THR A 278 -14.99 -3.15 6.67
CA THR A 278 -14.53 -3.46 8.04
C THR A 278 -15.61 -4.15 8.86
N ALA A 279 -16.89 -3.89 8.57
CA ALA A 279 -18.02 -4.53 9.26
C ALA A 279 -18.01 -6.07 9.10
N VAL A 280 -17.39 -6.58 8.03
CA VAL A 280 -17.18 -8.02 7.83
C VAL A 280 -15.88 -8.45 8.52
N THR A 281 -14.75 -7.80 8.24
CA THR A 281 -13.42 -8.29 8.64
C THR A 281 -13.16 -8.21 10.15
N VAL A 282 -13.72 -7.24 10.85
CA VAL A 282 -13.60 -7.11 12.33
C VAL A 282 -14.14 -8.34 13.05
N ARG A 283 -15.15 -9.02 12.51
CA ARG A 283 -15.71 -10.27 13.08
C ARG A 283 -14.68 -11.40 13.13
N PHE A 284 -13.66 -11.30 12.29
CA PHE A 284 -12.56 -12.28 12.18
C PHE A 284 -11.24 -11.74 12.71
N GLY A 285 -11.28 -10.70 13.54
CA GLY A 285 -10.08 -10.09 14.13
C GLY A 285 -9.26 -9.25 13.14
N GLY A 286 -9.85 -8.90 11.99
CA GLY A 286 -9.22 -8.09 10.95
C GLY A 286 -9.52 -6.59 11.09
N GLY A 287 -9.16 -5.83 10.07
CA GLY A 287 -9.36 -4.38 10.02
C GLY A 287 -9.05 -3.81 8.64
N GLY A 288 -8.95 -2.50 8.56
CA GLY A 288 -8.66 -1.77 7.33
C GLY A 288 -9.51 -0.51 7.20
N HIS A 289 -9.81 -0.15 5.96
CA HIS A 289 -10.68 0.99 5.60
C HIS A 289 -12.06 0.50 5.17
N LYS A 290 -13.05 1.40 5.19
CA LYS A 290 -14.41 1.09 4.74
C LYS A 290 -14.45 0.52 3.32
N GLY A 291 -13.59 1.00 2.42
CA GLY A 291 -13.51 0.51 1.04
C GLY A 291 -12.67 -0.75 0.84
N ALA A 292 -11.75 -1.06 1.77
CA ALA A 292 -10.80 -2.17 1.65
C ALA A 292 -10.35 -2.63 3.04
N ALA A 293 -10.66 -3.87 3.39
CA ALA A 293 -10.31 -4.46 4.68
C ALA A 293 -9.91 -5.92 4.52
N GLY A 294 -9.16 -6.47 5.49
CA GLY A 294 -8.70 -7.85 5.46
C GLY A 294 -8.64 -8.50 6.83
N ALA A 295 -8.59 -9.82 6.84
CA ALA A 295 -8.38 -10.63 8.05
C ALA A 295 -7.59 -11.90 7.71
N SER A 296 -6.89 -12.46 8.71
CA SER A 296 -6.35 -13.83 8.65
C SER A 296 -7.22 -14.71 9.54
N MET A 297 -7.81 -15.72 8.92
CA MET A 297 -8.76 -16.62 9.59
C MET A 297 -8.07 -17.97 9.82
N LYS A 298 -8.02 -18.40 11.07
CA LYS A 298 -7.52 -19.74 11.45
C LYS A 298 -8.59 -20.82 11.16
N LEU A 299 -9.10 -20.82 9.94
CA LEU A 299 -10.13 -21.72 9.46
C LEU A 299 -9.73 -22.26 8.08
N PRO A 300 -10.04 -23.53 7.79
CA PRO A 300 -9.99 -24.05 6.42
C PRO A 300 -10.90 -23.24 5.48
N LEU A 301 -10.57 -23.24 4.20
CA LEU A 301 -11.25 -22.41 3.19
C LEU A 301 -12.78 -22.60 3.19
N ASP A 302 -13.25 -23.85 3.22
CA ASP A 302 -14.70 -24.18 3.19
C ASP A 302 -15.47 -23.64 4.41
N GLU A 303 -14.84 -23.65 5.59
CA GLU A 303 -15.45 -23.13 6.81
C GLU A 303 -15.42 -21.60 6.80
N ALA A 304 -14.34 -21.03 6.31
CA ALA A 304 -14.17 -19.59 6.17
C ALA A 304 -15.21 -19.01 5.19
N VAL A 305 -15.47 -19.65 4.06
CA VAL A 305 -16.51 -19.23 3.11
C VAL A 305 -17.87 -19.12 3.81
N LYS A 306 -18.32 -20.17 4.49
CA LYS A 306 -19.62 -20.16 5.20
C LYS A 306 -19.71 -19.06 6.25
N ALA A 307 -18.61 -18.85 7.00
CA ALA A 307 -18.56 -17.83 8.01
C ALA A 307 -18.62 -16.40 7.42
N VAL A 308 -17.94 -16.18 6.29
CA VAL A 308 -17.93 -14.89 5.60
C VAL A 308 -19.26 -14.60 4.91
N GLU A 309 -19.91 -15.60 4.28
CA GLU A 309 -21.26 -15.47 3.72
C GLU A 309 -22.27 -15.05 4.78
N ALA A 310 -22.26 -15.73 5.94
CA ALA A 310 -23.10 -15.36 7.07
C ALA A 310 -22.83 -13.91 7.52
N ALA A 311 -21.57 -13.53 7.66
CA ALA A 311 -21.19 -12.17 8.05
C ALA A 311 -21.62 -11.12 7.02
N MET A 312 -21.47 -11.39 5.72
CA MET A 312 -21.90 -10.49 4.64
C MET A 312 -23.42 -10.35 4.57
N SER A 313 -24.17 -11.42 4.88
CA SER A 313 -25.63 -11.37 4.87
C SER A 313 -26.23 -10.44 5.93
N GLU A 314 -25.49 -10.17 7.00
CA GLU A 314 -25.91 -9.32 8.11
C GLU A 314 -25.48 -7.84 7.97
N VAL A 315 -24.62 -7.55 7.01
CA VAL A 315 -24.16 -6.18 6.72
C VAL A 315 -25.10 -5.51 5.70
N ASN A 316 -25.53 -4.28 5.99
CA ASN A 316 -26.42 -3.50 5.13
C ASN A 316 -25.65 -2.77 4.02
#